data_5655dc4e0cd1f194971c2b8175fc4f79
#
_entry.id   5655dc4e0cd1f194971c2b8175fc4f79
#
_cell.length_a   1.000
_cell.length_b   1.000
_cell.length_c   1.000
_cell.angle_alpha   90.00
_cell.angle_beta   90.00
_cell.angle_gamma   90.00
#
_symmetry.space_group_name_H-M   'P 1'
#
loop_
_entity.id
_entity.type
_entity.pdbx_description
1 polymer ?
#
loop_
_entity_poly.entity_id
_entity_poly.type
_entity_poly.pdbx_seq_one_letter_code
_entity_poly.pdbx_strand_id
1 'polypeptide(L)'
;MKVTAFIRKTAAKNNITDQARIYFRVRDIGGVDIKAASELSINPNHWSPERQGYKPRVALVSEEKKMGFDKDVQQITHLITKEYHRGVDGNWLKSLIEEYHHPNINARGGNRADEYLLSYQIRRYIEETPLADESRKHHLDNLNKVLRYERFRHEVLHQRGFHLCIDTITADDIRDFKLWMQEEYKYVDMYPVFYRNEKHRDVGQKRSENSMSGSLYRICTVVKWCIKRGLTRNNPFDQYQIARPMYGDPFYLTLEERDKCTMQT
;
A
#
# COMPACT_ATOMS: atom_id res chain seq x y z
N MET A 1 -9.30 26.92 21.02
CA MET A 1 -8.63 25.64 20.81
C MET A 1 -7.12 25.83 20.85
N LYS A 2 -6.35 24.84 21.39
CA LYS A 2 -4.88 24.82 21.42
C LYS A 2 -4.39 23.47 20.91
N VAL A 3 -3.54 23.48 19.89
CA VAL A 3 -2.82 22.29 19.39
C VAL A 3 -1.41 22.30 19.93
N THR A 4 -0.89 21.16 20.35
CA THR A 4 0.46 21.05 20.94
C THR A 4 1.10 19.76 20.47
N ALA A 5 2.29 19.82 19.87
CA ALA A 5 3.12 18.67 19.59
C ALA A 5 3.99 18.36 20.80
N PHE A 6 4.18 17.07 21.14
CA PHE A 6 4.96 16.64 22.30
C PHE A 6 5.50 15.21 22.13
N ILE A 7 6.51 14.87 22.91
CA ILE A 7 6.98 13.50 23.11
C ILE A 7 6.52 12.98 24.48
N ARG A 8 6.32 11.66 24.65
CA ARG A 8 5.95 11.09 25.95
C ARG A 8 7.12 11.25 26.94
N LYS A 9 6.79 11.53 28.22
CA LYS A 9 7.78 11.67 29.30
C LYS A 9 8.59 10.40 29.57
N THR A 10 8.03 9.24 29.22
CA THR A 10 8.66 7.91 29.34
C THR A 10 9.65 7.59 28.23
N ALA A 11 9.82 8.48 27.24
CA ALA A 11 10.79 8.28 26.19
C ALA A 11 12.21 8.27 26.79
N ALA A 12 12.96 7.19 26.54
CA ALA A 12 14.33 7.06 27.00
C ALA A 12 15.20 8.20 26.45
N LYS A 13 16.04 8.79 27.32
CA LYS A 13 16.91 9.91 26.96
C LYS A 13 18.38 9.51 26.90
N ASN A 14 18.67 8.25 27.13
CA ASN A 14 20.02 7.83 27.51
C ASN A 14 20.91 7.42 26.32
N ASN A 15 20.34 7.19 25.13
CA ASN A 15 21.13 6.77 23.96
C ASN A 15 21.03 7.77 22.81
N ILE A 16 22.14 7.94 22.09
CA ILE A 16 22.21 8.81 20.88
C ILE A 16 21.29 8.29 19.76
N THR A 17 20.99 6.99 19.76
CA THR A 17 20.14 6.30 18.77
C THR A 17 18.66 6.27 19.11
N ASP A 18 18.28 6.65 20.36
CA ASP A 18 16.88 6.59 20.79
C ASP A 18 16.01 7.53 19.95
N GLN A 19 14.87 7.00 19.49
CA GLN A 19 13.87 7.74 18.74
C GLN A 19 12.55 7.74 19.50
N ALA A 20 12.00 8.92 19.75
CA ALA A 20 10.69 9.10 20.36
C ALA A 20 9.70 9.59 19.32
N ARG A 21 8.51 8.99 19.29
CA ARG A 21 7.41 9.37 18.41
C ARG A 21 6.80 10.70 18.87
N ILE A 22 6.47 11.57 17.90
CA ILE A 22 5.75 12.82 18.15
C ILE A 22 4.26 12.53 18.27
N TYR A 23 3.63 13.13 19.26
CA TYR A 23 2.19 13.13 19.50
C TYR A 23 1.64 14.53 19.33
N PHE A 24 0.46 14.65 18.78
CA PHE A 24 -0.33 15.89 18.74
C PHE A 24 -1.46 15.79 19.76
N ARG A 25 -1.70 16.89 20.47
CA ARG A 25 -2.78 17.02 21.44
C ARG A 25 -3.61 18.24 21.12
N VAL A 26 -4.90 18.06 21.07
CA VAL A 26 -5.87 19.14 20.87
C VAL A 26 -6.65 19.34 22.17
N ARG A 27 -6.67 20.58 22.65
CA ARG A 27 -7.46 21.00 23.81
C ARG A 27 -8.35 22.18 23.44
N ASP A 28 -9.60 22.11 23.88
CA ASP A 28 -10.55 23.22 23.73
C ASP A 28 -11.29 23.49 25.04
N ILE A 29 -11.81 24.72 25.16
CA ILE A 29 -12.59 25.21 26.30
C ILE A 29 -13.88 24.33 26.51
N GLY A 30 -14.40 23.71 25.45
CA GLY A 30 -15.55 22.79 25.50
C GLY A 30 -15.25 21.39 26.07
N GLY A 31 -14.12 21.15 26.74
CA GLY A 31 -13.76 19.88 27.37
C GLY A 31 -13.09 18.87 26.45
N VAL A 32 -12.78 19.24 25.22
CA VAL A 32 -12.04 18.38 24.28
C VAL A 32 -10.57 18.28 24.76
N ASP A 33 -10.10 17.05 24.98
CA ASP A 33 -8.71 16.72 25.27
C ASP A 33 -8.36 15.39 24.58
N ILE A 34 -7.97 15.48 23.32
CA ILE A 34 -7.66 14.33 22.50
C ILE A 34 -6.19 14.34 22.08
N LYS A 35 -5.63 13.15 21.85
CA LYS A 35 -4.23 12.98 21.45
C LYS A 35 -4.09 11.82 20.48
N ALA A 36 -3.22 12.00 19.46
CA ALA A 36 -2.85 10.93 18.54
C ALA A 36 -1.34 10.97 18.24
N ALA A 37 -0.80 9.83 17.86
CA ALA A 37 0.59 9.68 17.45
C ALA A 37 0.72 10.05 15.97
N SER A 38 1.83 10.70 15.60
CA SER A 38 2.25 10.85 14.20
C SER A 38 3.34 9.83 13.86
N GLU A 39 3.74 9.74 12.61
CA GLU A 39 4.89 8.95 12.17
C GLU A 39 6.23 9.67 12.37
N LEU A 40 6.17 10.96 12.68
CA LEU A 40 7.37 11.73 12.98
C LEU A 40 8.05 11.20 14.23
N SER A 41 9.36 11.05 14.14
CA SER A 41 10.19 10.64 15.26
C SER A 41 11.42 11.53 15.41
N ILE A 42 11.84 11.75 16.64
CA ILE A 42 12.97 12.60 16.97
C ILE A 42 13.73 12.03 18.17
N ASN A 43 15.05 12.24 18.22
CA ASN A 43 15.77 11.93 19.45
C ASN A 43 15.27 12.84 20.60
N PRO A 44 14.89 12.28 21.76
CA PRO A 44 14.38 13.06 22.90
C PRO A 44 15.30 14.19 23.35
N ASN A 45 16.63 14.02 23.22
CA ASN A 45 17.63 15.02 23.59
C ASN A 45 17.62 16.23 22.63
N HIS A 46 17.14 16.04 21.39
CA HIS A 46 17.07 17.08 20.37
C HIS A 46 15.73 17.84 20.37
N TRP A 47 14.73 17.36 21.10
CA TRP A 47 13.40 17.94 21.16
C TRP A 47 13.35 19.20 22.05
N SER A 48 12.76 20.27 21.55
CA SER A 48 12.41 21.48 22.30
C SER A 48 10.90 21.56 22.51
N PRO A 49 10.39 21.41 23.73
CA PRO A 49 8.96 21.57 24.01
C PRO A 49 8.43 22.98 23.74
N GLU A 50 9.26 24.00 23.92
CA GLU A 50 8.89 25.40 23.70
C GLU A 50 8.69 25.73 22.23
N ARG A 51 9.58 25.24 21.39
CA ARG A 51 9.53 25.44 19.93
C ARG A 51 8.66 24.39 19.23
N GLN A 52 8.34 23.29 19.90
CA GLN A 52 7.68 22.11 19.32
C GLN A 52 8.41 21.60 18.07
N GLY A 53 9.72 21.52 18.15
CA GLY A 53 10.63 21.16 17.06
C GLY A 53 12.04 20.86 17.55
N TYR A 54 13.01 20.94 16.65
CA TYR A 54 14.41 20.75 17.03
C TYR A 54 14.95 21.89 17.93
N LYS A 55 15.84 21.55 18.85
CA LYS A 55 16.65 22.54 19.57
C LYS A 55 17.56 23.28 18.57
N PRO A 56 17.82 24.60 18.80
CA PRO A 56 18.62 25.41 17.86
C PRO A 56 20.04 24.89 17.63
N ARG A 57 20.67 24.30 18.65
CA ARG A 57 22.07 23.88 18.62
C ARG A 57 22.21 22.36 18.70
N VAL A 58 21.86 21.67 17.63
CA VAL A 58 22.06 20.22 17.50
C VAL A 58 23.07 19.99 16.37
N ALA A 59 24.32 19.68 16.73
CA ALA A 59 25.41 19.58 15.76
C ALA A 59 25.37 18.31 14.87
N LEU A 60 24.70 17.26 15.32
CA LEU A 60 24.71 15.92 14.67
C LEU A 60 23.60 15.73 13.62
N VAL A 61 22.81 16.77 13.30
CA VAL A 61 21.69 16.70 12.35
C VAL A 61 21.85 17.81 11.35
N SER A 62 21.72 17.51 10.05
CA SER A 62 21.78 18.53 9.00
C SER A 62 20.65 19.54 9.13
N GLU A 63 20.92 20.79 8.75
CA GLU A 63 19.91 21.87 8.81
C GLU A 63 18.68 21.55 7.96
N GLU A 64 18.88 20.94 6.79
CA GLU A 64 17.76 20.50 5.91
C GLU A 64 16.82 19.53 6.63
N LYS A 65 17.38 18.56 7.36
CA LYS A 65 16.59 17.60 8.13
C LYS A 65 15.84 18.25 9.28
N LYS A 66 16.44 19.21 9.97
CA LYS A 66 15.77 20.02 11.01
C LYS A 66 14.63 20.82 10.43
N MET A 67 14.90 21.57 9.34
CA MET A 67 13.89 22.38 8.67
C MET A 67 12.74 21.54 8.11
N GLY A 68 13.02 20.40 7.50
CA GLY A 68 12.01 19.46 7.01
C GLY A 68 11.11 18.97 8.14
N PHE A 69 11.69 18.50 9.23
CA PHE A 69 10.95 18.04 10.40
C PHE A 69 10.10 19.15 11.04
N ASP A 70 10.67 20.32 11.28
CA ASP A 70 9.97 21.47 11.87
C ASP A 70 8.82 21.93 10.96
N LYS A 71 9.01 21.90 9.64
CA LYS A 71 7.96 22.16 8.65
C LYS A 71 6.83 21.16 8.74
N ASP A 72 7.12 19.86 8.84
CA ASP A 72 6.11 18.82 8.97
C ASP A 72 5.28 19.00 10.25
N VAL A 73 5.91 19.29 11.39
CA VAL A 73 5.21 19.57 12.65
C VAL A 73 4.29 20.78 12.52
N GLN A 74 4.75 21.84 11.86
CA GLN A 74 3.95 23.05 11.61
C GLN A 74 2.78 22.78 10.66
N GLN A 75 2.99 22.03 9.59
CA GLN A 75 1.94 21.68 8.62
C GLN A 75 0.85 20.82 9.26
N ILE A 76 1.21 19.80 10.05
CA ILE A 76 0.23 18.99 10.78
C ILE A 76 -0.54 19.85 11.79
N THR A 77 0.14 20.74 12.52
CA THR A 77 -0.50 21.66 13.46
C THR A 77 -1.49 22.59 12.74
N HIS A 78 -1.10 23.12 11.59
CA HIS A 78 -1.95 23.96 10.76
C HIS A 78 -3.17 23.20 10.22
N LEU A 79 -2.96 21.98 9.71
CA LEU A 79 -4.01 21.10 9.23
C LEU A 79 -5.04 20.81 10.32
N ILE A 80 -4.58 20.39 11.52
CA ILE A 80 -5.45 20.16 12.69
C ILE A 80 -6.24 21.42 13.04
N THR A 81 -5.60 22.58 12.99
CA THR A 81 -6.25 23.86 13.33
C THR A 81 -7.32 24.23 12.31
N LYS A 82 -7.06 24.00 11.03
CA LYS A 82 -7.97 24.32 9.92
C LYS A 82 -9.21 23.42 9.92
N GLU A 83 -9.01 22.12 10.12
CA GLU A 83 -10.07 21.11 10.01
C GLU A 83 -10.83 20.88 11.34
N TYR A 84 -10.46 21.61 12.42
CA TYR A 84 -11.09 21.45 13.72
C TYR A 84 -12.54 21.90 13.71
N HIS A 85 -13.43 21.07 14.24
CA HIS A 85 -14.83 21.39 14.52
C HIS A 85 -15.26 20.83 15.88
N ARG A 86 -16.39 21.33 16.43
CA ARG A 86 -16.90 20.83 17.72
C ARG A 86 -17.39 19.40 17.56
N GLY A 87 -17.10 18.57 18.57
CA GLY A 87 -17.50 17.16 18.58
C GLY A 87 -16.49 16.19 17.98
N VAL A 88 -15.29 16.65 17.65
CA VAL A 88 -14.18 15.77 17.21
C VAL A 88 -13.72 14.82 18.32
N ASP A 89 -13.32 13.62 17.92
CA ASP A 89 -12.81 12.58 18.80
C ASP A 89 -11.36 12.19 18.49
N GLY A 90 -10.81 11.23 19.25
CA GLY A 90 -9.45 10.74 19.03
C GLY A 90 -9.26 10.06 17.68
N ASN A 91 -10.30 9.44 17.12
CA ASN A 91 -10.24 8.78 15.81
C ASN A 91 -10.14 9.81 14.68
N TRP A 92 -10.90 10.91 14.78
CA TRP A 92 -10.78 12.04 13.85
C TRP A 92 -9.32 12.57 13.81
N LEU A 93 -8.74 12.83 14.99
CA LEU A 93 -7.36 13.35 15.05
C LEU A 93 -6.35 12.36 14.47
N LYS A 94 -6.54 11.08 14.75
CA LYS A 94 -5.70 10.00 14.19
C LYS A 94 -5.81 9.96 12.67
N SER A 95 -7.01 9.93 12.11
CA SER A 95 -7.26 9.91 10.67
C SER A 95 -6.67 11.14 9.97
N LEU A 96 -6.78 12.33 10.56
CA LEU A 96 -6.25 13.55 10.00
C LEU A 96 -4.71 13.57 9.94
N ILE A 97 -4.05 13.02 10.96
CA ILE A 97 -2.58 12.88 10.99
C ILE A 97 -2.14 11.80 9.98
N GLU A 98 -2.87 10.69 9.88
CA GLU A 98 -2.63 9.64 8.88
C GLU A 98 -2.79 10.20 7.46
N GLU A 99 -3.79 11.02 7.21
CA GLU A 99 -3.99 11.70 5.92
C GLU A 99 -2.82 12.62 5.54
N TYR A 100 -2.22 13.32 6.51
CA TYR A 100 -1.03 14.12 6.27
C TYR A 100 0.16 13.27 5.82
N HIS A 101 0.40 12.14 6.52
CA HIS A 101 1.52 11.25 6.19
C HIS A 101 1.27 10.41 4.93
N HIS A 102 -0.01 10.14 4.63
CA HIS A 102 -0.45 9.27 3.54
C HIS A 102 -1.63 9.92 2.80
N PRO A 103 -1.42 11.04 2.10
CA PRO A 103 -2.50 11.84 1.52
C PRO A 103 -3.37 11.08 0.52
N ASN A 104 -2.86 10.00 -0.06
CA ASN A 104 -3.59 9.18 -1.02
C ASN A 104 -4.45 8.08 -0.38
N ILE A 105 -4.25 7.78 0.92
CA ILE A 105 -4.98 6.73 1.63
C ILE A 105 -6.30 7.28 2.18
N ASN A 106 -6.29 8.53 2.69
CA ASN A 106 -7.41 9.12 3.42
C ASN A 106 -8.09 10.30 2.70
N ALA A 107 -7.67 10.66 1.51
CA ALA A 107 -8.16 11.86 0.80
C ALA A 107 -9.67 11.92 0.57
N ARG A 108 -10.42 10.88 0.99
CA ARG A 108 -11.88 10.82 0.84
C ARG A 108 -12.49 10.06 2.00
N GLY A 109 -12.90 10.80 3.02
CA GLY A 109 -13.53 10.39 4.28
C GLY A 109 -14.16 9.01 4.36
N GLY A 110 -13.98 8.33 5.46
CA GLY A 110 -14.41 7.02 5.93
C GLY A 110 -15.27 6.16 5.00
N ASN A 111 -15.01 4.91 4.85
CA ASN A 111 -15.60 3.90 3.94
C ASN A 111 -15.37 4.11 2.43
N ARG A 112 -15.01 5.30 1.94
CA ARG A 112 -14.64 5.51 0.53
C ARG A 112 -13.18 5.21 0.21
N ALA A 113 -12.28 5.27 1.19
CA ALA A 113 -10.85 4.96 0.97
C ALA A 113 -10.68 3.51 0.47
N ASP A 114 -11.40 2.57 1.07
CA ASP A 114 -11.37 1.16 0.68
C ASP A 114 -11.91 0.95 -0.74
N GLU A 115 -12.87 1.77 -1.18
CA GLU A 115 -13.46 1.68 -2.52
C GLU A 115 -12.44 1.94 -3.65
N TYR A 116 -11.37 2.69 -3.38
CA TYR A 116 -10.31 2.96 -4.38
C TYR A 116 -9.18 1.93 -4.35
N LEU A 117 -9.18 0.99 -3.41
CA LEU A 117 -8.20 -0.10 -3.40
C LEU A 117 -8.41 -1.03 -4.60
N LEU A 118 -7.33 -1.35 -5.30
CA LEU A 118 -7.37 -2.30 -6.42
C LEU A 118 -7.93 -3.66 -5.95
N SER A 119 -7.52 -4.12 -4.77
CA SER A 119 -8.00 -5.36 -4.16
C SER A 119 -9.52 -5.36 -3.92
N TYR A 120 -10.07 -4.23 -3.46
CA TYR A 120 -11.52 -4.05 -3.31
C TYR A 120 -12.25 -4.10 -4.67
N GLN A 121 -11.72 -3.40 -5.67
CA GLN A 121 -12.33 -3.37 -7.00
C GLN A 121 -12.24 -4.71 -7.74
N ILE A 122 -11.20 -5.51 -7.52
CA ILE A 122 -11.14 -6.88 -8.04
C ILE A 122 -12.26 -7.73 -7.43
N ARG A 123 -12.51 -7.66 -6.11
CA ARG A 123 -13.61 -8.39 -5.45
C ARG A 123 -14.95 -7.97 -6.03
N ARG A 124 -15.18 -6.67 -6.11
CA ARG A 124 -16.40 -6.11 -6.65
C ARG A 124 -16.63 -6.50 -8.12
N TYR A 125 -15.58 -6.50 -8.93
CA TYR A 125 -15.64 -6.98 -10.32
C TYR A 125 -16.07 -8.44 -10.41
N ILE A 126 -15.54 -9.31 -9.54
CA ILE A 126 -15.89 -10.73 -9.47
C ILE A 126 -17.36 -10.94 -9.07
N GLU A 127 -17.87 -10.11 -8.17
CA GLU A 127 -19.24 -10.18 -7.66
C GLU A 127 -20.27 -9.64 -8.65
N GLU A 128 -19.98 -8.53 -9.30
CA GLU A 128 -20.92 -7.80 -10.14
C GLU A 128 -20.88 -8.22 -11.62
N THR A 129 -19.84 -8.95 -12.06
CA THR A 129 -19.69 -9.36 -13.44
C THR A 129 -20.07 -10.83 -13.62
N PRO A 130 -20.90 -11.18 -14.62
CA PRO A 130 -21.20 -12.59 -14.92
C PRO A 130 -19.97 -13.27 -15.55
N LEU A 131 -19.13 -13.86 -14.70
CA LEU A 131 -17.91 -14.57 -15.10
C LEU A 131 -18.17 -16.08 -15.14
N ALA A 132 -17.60 -16.76 -16.13
CA ALA A 132 -17.48 -18.21 -16.10
C ALA A 132 -16.62 -18.66 -14.89
N ASP A 133 -16.88 -19.83 -14.34
CA ASP A 133 -16.24 -20.32 -13.10
C ASP A 133 -14.71 -20.30 -13.16
N GLU A 134 -14.11 -20.69 -14.27
CA GLU A 134 -12.67 -20.68 -14.45
C GLU A 134 -12.12 -19.24 -14.50
N SER A 135 -12.83 -18.32 -15.14
CA SER A 135 -12.47 -16.90 -15.15
C SER A 135 -12.54 -16.30 -13.73
N ARG A 136 -13.60 -16.61 -13.00
CA ARG A 136 -13.77 -16.21 -11.58
C ARG A 136 -12.60 -16.68 -10.73
N LYS A 137 -12.22 -17.95 -10.85
CA LYS A 137 -11.08 -18.55 -10.14
C LYS A 137 -9.78 -17.83 -10.46
N HIS A 138 -9.52 -17.51 -11.72
CA HIS A 138 -8.34 -16.75 -12.12
C HIS A 138 -8.31 -15.32 -11.57
N HIS A 139 -9.46 -14.65 -11.45
CA HIS A 139 -9.53 -13.34 -10.82
C HIS A 139 -9.29 -13.43 -9.30
N LEU A 140 -9.77 -14.48 -8.62
CA LEU A 140 -9.48 -14.73 -7.20
C LEU A 140 -7.99 -15.00 -6.97
N ASP A 141 -7.36 -15.81 -7.81
CA ASP A 141 -5.91 -16.05 -7.75
C ASP A 141 -5.12 -14.75 -7.93
N ASN A 142 -5.61 -13.88 -8.82
CA ASN A 142 -4.99 -12.58 -9.04
C ASN A 142 -5.17 -11.63 -7.85
N LEU A 143 -6.34 -11.62 -7.22
CA LEU A 143 -6.60 -10.90 -5.99
C LEU A 143 -5.63 -11.34 -4.87
N ASN A 144 -5.44 -12.64 -4.70
CA ASN A 144 -4.51 -13.17 -3.71
C ASN A 144 -3.06 -12.73 -3.96
N LYS A 145 -2.63 -12.62 -5.23
CA LYS A 145 -1.31 -12.09 -5.58
C LYS A 145 -1.19 -10.61 -5.23
N VAL A 146 -2.20 -9.79 -5.53
CA VAL A 146 -2.22 -8.36 -5.18
C VAL A 146 -2.13 -8.17 -3.66
N LEU A 147 -2.98 -8.87 -2.89
CA LEU A 147 -2.98 -8.80 -1.43
C LEU A 147 -1.63 -9.25 -0.83
N ARG A 148 -1.04 -10.31 -1.38
CA ARG A 148 0.26 -10.81 -0.92
C ARG A 148 1.39 -9.85 -1.26
N TYR A 149 1.36 -9.19 -2.42
CA TYR A 149 2.30 -8.15 -2.78
C TYR A 149 2.22 -6.94 -1.83
N GLU A 150 1.02 -6.42 -1.57
CA GLU A 150 0.83 -5.33 -0.61
C GLU A 150 1.35 -5.71 0.78
N ARG A 151 1.02 -6.92 1.26
CA ARG A 151 1.55 -7.43 2.54
C ARG A 151 3.08 -7.54 2.53
N PHE A 152 3.69 -7.99 1.41
CA PHE A 152 5.15 -8.05 1.26
C PHE A 152 5.79 -6.66 1.36
N ARG A 153 5.19 -5.65 0.71
CA ARG A 153 5.64 -4.26 0.80
C ARG A 153 5.57 -3.74 2.25
N HIS A 154 4.52 -4.11 2.99
CA HIS A 154 4.34 -3.70 4.39
C HIS A 154 5.32 -4.39 5.34
N GLU A 155 5.36 -5.72 5.31
CA GLU A 155 6.04 -6.51 6.34
C GLU A 155 7.53 -6.69 6.06
N VAL A 156 7.91 -6.86 4.79
CA VAL A 156 9.28 -7.14 4.37
C VAL A 156 10.02 -5.86 3.99
N LEU A 157 9.41 -5.00 3.19
CA LEU A 157 10.03 -3.75 2.75
C LEU A 157 9.74 -2.56 3.68
N HIS A 158 9.00 -2.78 4.78
CA HIS A 158 8.64 -1.77 5.78
C HIS A 158 7.95 -0.53 5.21
N GLN A 159 7.29 -0.66 4.06
CA GLN A 159 6.52 0.40 3.43
C GLN A 159 5.10 0.43 3.99
N ARG A 160 4.97 0.93 5.21
CA ARG A 160 3.68 1.04 5.90
C ARG A 160 2.72 1.89 5.10
N GLY A 161 1.49 1.40 4.92
CA GLY A 161 0.44 2.12 4.20
C GLY A 161 0.51 2.02 2.67
N PHE A 162 1.41 1.22 2.09
CA PHE A 162 1.42 0.96 0.65
C PHE A 162 0.19 0.15 0.25
N HIS A 163 -0.60 0.69 -0.67
CA HIS A 163 -1.71 0.01 -1.32
C HIS A 163 -1.76 0.39 -2.79
N LEU A 164 -2.15 -0.57 -3.62
CA LEU A 164 -2.45 -0.30 -5.01
C LEU A 164 -3.85 0.31 -5.11
N CYS A 165 -3.92 1.61 -5.40
CA CYS A 165 -5.18 2.36 -5.54
C CYS A 165 -5.45 2.68 -7.00
N ILE A 166 -6.68 2.46 -7.48
CA ILE A 166 -7.05 2.65 -8.90
C ILE A 166 -6.85 4.10 -9.39
N ASP A 167 -6.93 5.08 -8.48
CA ASP A 167 -6.74 6.51 -8.84
C ASP A 167 -5.27 6.92 -8.96
N THR A 168 -4.36 6.22 -8.29
CA THR A 168 -2.95 6.64 -8.15
C THR A 168 -1.95 5.62 -8.66
N ILE A 169 -2.39 4.40 -8.98
CA ILE A 169 -1.53 3.36 -9.52
C ILE A 169 -0.82 3.82 -10.81
N THR A 170 0.49 3.66 -10.85
CA THR A 170 1.34 4.09 -11.95
C THR A 170 1.82 2.92 -12.81
N ALA A 171 2.43 3.23 -13.95
CA ALA A 171 3.11 2.24 -14.78
C ALA A 171 4.29 1.59 -14.05
N ASP A 172 4.95 2.33 -13.15
CA ASP A 172 6.05 1.82 -12.33
C ASP A 172 5.55 0.84 -11.27
N ASP A 173 4.40 1.10 -10.64
CA ASP A 173 3.78 0.14 -9.71
C ASP A 173 3.44 -1.20 -10.41
N ILE A 174 2.97 -1.13 -11.65
CA ILE A 174 2.71 -2.33 -12.46
C ILE A 174 4.00 -3.07 -12.79
N ARG A 175 5.08 -2.34 -13.10
CA ARG A 175 6.42 -2.91 -13.36
C ARG A 175 6.97 -3.58 -12.09
N ASP A 176 6.89 -2.91 -10.95
CA ASP A 176 7.35 -3.44 -9.66
C ASP A 176 6.57 -4.69 -9.25
N PHE A 177 5.25 -4.68 -9.45
CA PHE A 177 4.41 -5.85 -9.21
C PHE A 177 4.81 -7.04 -10.09
N LYS A 178 5.09 -6.80 -11.39
CA LYS A 178 5.59 -7.84 -12.30
C LYS A 178 6.93 -8.38 -11.86
N LEU A 179 7.88 -7.52 -11.51
CA LEU A 179 9.21 -7.92 -11.02
C LEU A 179 9.10 -8.75 -9.73
N TRP A 180 8.25 -8.32 -8.80
CA TRP A 180 7.99 -9.09 -7.61
C TRP A 180 7.41 -10.48 -7.92
N MET A 181 6.43 -10.59 -8.82
CA MET A 181 5.89 -11.90 -9.25
C MET A 181 6.97 -12.80 -9.87
N GLN A 182 7.90 -12.22 -10.61
CA GLN A 182 9.00 -12.93 -11.26
C GLN A 182 9.98 -13.54 -10.24
N GLU A 183 10.23 -12.81 -9.14
CA GLU A 183 11.22 -13.16 -8.12
C GLU A 183 10.61 -13.83 -6.88
N GLU A 184 9.28 -13.90 -6.77
CA GLU A 184 8.58 -14.37 -5.57
C GLU A 184 9.06 -15.74 -5.09
N TYR A 185 9.37 -16.67 -6.00
CA TYR A 185 9.88 -17.99 -5.64
C TYR A 185 11.19 -17.96 -4.86
N LYS A 186 12.03 -16.93 -5.06
CA LYS A 186 13.26 -16.72 -4.28
C LYS A 186 12.97 -16.17 -2.89
N TYR A 187 11.93 -15.33 -2.80
CA TYR A 187 11.55 -14.71 -1.52
C TYR A 187 10.97 -15.73 -0.55
N VAL A 188 10.44 -16.86 -1.01
CA VAL A 188 9.96 -17.95 -0.15
C VAL A 188 11.06 -18.47 0.76
N ASP A 189 12.26 -18.67 0.22
CA ASP A 189 13.42 -19.13 0.98
C ASP A 189 14.05 -18.01 1.83
N MET A 190 14.00 -16.77 1.34
CA MET A 190 14.58 -15.62 2.03
C MET A 190 13.72 -15.14 3.23
N TYR A 191 12.40 -15.31 3.15
CA TYR A 191 11.43 -14.82 4.14
C TYR A 191 10.44 -15.91 4.57
N PRO A 192 10.90 -17.03 5.15
CA PRO A 192 10.05 -18.19 5.45
C PRO A 192 8.92 -17.88 6.43
N VAL A 193 9.12 -16.93 7.34
CA VAL A 193 8.08 -16.49 8.30
C VAL A 193 6.91 -15.83 7.58
N PHE A 194 7.20 -14.99 6.58
CA PHE A 194 6.18 -14.32 5.78
C PHE A 194 5.34 -15.32 4.96
N TYR A 195 6.00 -16.32 4.36
CA TYR A 195 5.36 -17.31 3.48
C TYR A 195 4.82 -18.54 4.21
N ARG A 196 4.91 -18.61 5.54
CA ARG A 196 4.54 -19.78 6.35
C ARG A 196 3.14 -20.33 6.07
N ASN A 197 2.18 -19.46 5.79
CA ASN A 197 0.79 -19.80 5.56
C ASN A 197 0.41 -19.91 4.07
N GLU A 198 1.36 -19.65 3.17
CA GLU A 198 1.13 -19.73 1.73
C GLU A 198 1.36 -21.17 1.23
N LYS A 199 0.55 -21.60 0.26
CA LYS A 199 0.74 -22.90 -0.35
C LYS A 199 1.98 -22.87 -1.24
N HIS A 200 2.96 -23.73 -1.01
CA HIS A 200 4.20 -23.81 -1.80
C HIS A 200 3.94 -23.92 -3.32
N ARG A 201 2.87 -24.61 -3.72
CA ARG A 201 2.45 -24.71 -5.13
C ARG A 201 2.20 -23.33 -5.77
N ASP A 202 1.71 -22.36 -4.99
CA ASP A 202 1.31 -21.05 -5.50
C ASP A 202 2.45 -20.03 -5.52
N VAL A 203 3.48 -20.22 -4.71
CA VAL A 203 4.57 -19.25 -4.48
C VAL A 203 5.97 -19.80 -4.76
N GLY A 204 6.18 -21.10 -4.59
CA GLY A 204 7.52 -21.73 -4.63
C GLY A 204 8.07 -22.03 -6.04
N GLN A 205 7.37 -21.65 -7.10
CA GLN A 205 7.79 -21.92 -8.48
C GLN A 205 7.95 -20.62 -9.27
N LYS A 206 8.99 -20.58 -10.12
CA LYS A 206 9.19 -19.48 -11.05
C LYS A 206 8.01 -19.38 -12.03
N ARG A 207 7.37 -18.24 -12.10
CA ARG A 207 6.26 -18.01 -13.04
C ARG A 207 6.78 -17.80 -14.46
N SER A 208 6.04 -18.37 -15.42
CA SER A 208 6.27 -18.09 -16.84
C SER A 208 5.82 -16.66 -17.20
N GLU A 209 6.41 -16.10 -18.25
CA GLU A 209 6.02 -14.78 -18.78
C GLU A 209 4.53 -14.73 -19.13
N ASN A 210 3.98 -15.80 -19.73
CA ASN A 210 2.56 -15.90 -20.07
C ASN A 210 1.66 -15.83 -18.80
N SER A 211 2.07 -16.46 -17.70
CA SER A 211 1.34 -16.42 -16.43
C SER A 211 1.33 -15.01 -15.84
N MET A 212 2.46 -14.32 -15.89
CA MET A 212 2.57 -12.94 -15.41
C MET A 212 1.76 -11.97 -16.29
N SER A 213 1.90 -12.08 -17.62
CA SER A 213 1.09 -11.31 -18.57
C SER A 213 -0.40 -11.52 -18.36
N GLY A 214 -0.84 -12.78 -18.18
CA GLY A 214 -2.23 -13.10 -17.85
C GLY A 214 -2.73 -12.42 -16.57
N SER A 215 -1.89 -12.35 -15.52
CA SER A 215 -2.21 -11.62 -14.29
C SER A 215 -2.37 -10.11 -14.55
N LEU A 216 -1.46 -9.50 -15.31
CA LEU A 216 -1.52 -8.08 -15.68
C LEU A 216 -2.72 -7.74 -16.56
N TYR A 217 -3.08 -8.61 -17.54
CA TYR A 217 -4.29 -8.44 -18.34
C TYR A 217 -5.56 -8.42 -17.51
N ARG A 218 -5.64 -9.24 -16.45
CA ARG A 218 -6.79 -9.23 -15.51
C ARG A 218 -6.86 -7.94 -14.71
N ILE A 219 -5.72 -7.40 -14.23
CA ILE A 219 -5.69 -6.08 -13.59
C ILE A 219 -6.14 -4.99 -14.59
N CYS A 220 -5.63 -5.01 -15.82
CA CYS A 220 -6.02 -4.08 -16.88
C CYS A 220 -7.53 -4.13 -17.13
N THR A 221 -8.13 -5.33 -17.15
CA THR A 221 -9.58 -5.51 -17.30
C THR A 221 -10.37 -4.84 -16.18
N VAL A 222 -9.93 -5.02 -14.91
CA VAL A 222 -10.59 -4.39 -13.75
C VAL A 222 -10.42 -2.87 -13.80
N VAL A 223 -9.23 -2.35 -14.09
CA VAL A 223 -9.01 -0.90 -14.22
C VAL A 223 -9.91 -0.30 -15.30
N LYS A 224 -9.98 -0.92 -16.48
CA LYS A 224 -10.88 -0.49 -17.57
C LYS A 224 -12.36 -0.54 -17.17
N TRP A 225 -12.75 -1.54 -16.39
CA TRP A 225 -14.10 -1.64 -15.85
C TRP A 225 -14.39 -0.50 -14.85
N CYS A 226 -13.43 -0.14 -13.98
CA CYS A 226 -13.55 1.01 -13.09
C CYS A 226 -13.67 2.33 -13.86
N ILE A 227 -12.88 2.50 -14.94
CA ILE A 227 -12.95 3.69 -15.82
C ILE A 227 -14.33 3.81 -16.47
N LYS A 228 -14.87 2.71 -17.01
CA LYS A 228 -16.22 2.69 -17.62
C LYS A 228 -17.33 3.08 -16.64
N ARG A 229 -17.12 2.87 -15.33
CA ARG A 229 -18.03 3.25 -14.26
C ARG A 229 -17.80 4.66 -13.72
N GLY A 230 -16.83 5.37 -14.24
CA GLY A 230 -16.46 6.71 -13.77
C GLY A 230 -15.83 6.75 -12.39
N LEU A 231 -15.34 5.61 -11.85
CA LEU A 231 -14.68 5.52 -10.56
C LEU A 231 -13.29 6.14 -10.60
N THR A 232 -12.61 6.04 -11.74
CA THR A 232 -11.29 6.64 -11.97
C THR A 232 -11.16 7.07 -13.43
N ARG A 233 -10.19 7.94 -13.72
CA ARG A 233 -9.71 8.26 -15.09
C ARG A 233 -8.29 7.76 -15.31
N ASN A 234 -7.66 7.25 -14.26
CA ASN A 234 -6.28 6.78 -14.31
C ASN A 234 -6.20 5.41 -14.97
N ASN A 235 -5.34 5.28 -15.98
CA ASN A 235 -5.04 4.02 -16.66
C ASN A 235 -3.52 3.81 -16.74
N PRO A 236 -2.90 3.06 -15.83
CA PRO A 236 -1.46 2.83 -15.85
C PRO A 236 -1.00 2.07 -17.10
N PHE A 237 -1.91 1.36 -17.78
CA PHE A 237 -1.60 0.57 -18.97
C PHE A 237 -1.52 1.41 -20.26
N ASP A 238 -1.82 2.70 -20.21
CA ASP A 238 -1.56 3.61 -21.32
C ASP A 238 -0.03 3.85 -21.49
N GLN A 239 0.71 3.73 -20.38
CA GLN A 239 2.17 3.88 -20.33
C GLN A 239 2.91 2.56 -20.13
N TYR A 240 2.21 1.46 -19.83
CA TYR A 240 2.78 0.13 -19.62
C TYR A 240 2.21 -0.88 -20.61
N GLN A 241 3.05 -1.34 -21.53
CA GLN A 241 2.66 -2.36 -22.48
C GLN A 241 2.86 -3.77 -21.91
N ILE A 242 1.77 -4.53 -21.82
CA ILE A 242 1.82 -5.94 -21.39
C ILE A 242 2.39 -6.76 -22.55
N ALA A 243 3.40 -7.60 -22.26
CA ALA A 243 3.97 -8.52 -23.23
C ALA A 243 2.88 -9.47 -23.76
N ARG A 244 2.87 -9.67 -25.07
CA ARG A 244 1.95 -10.63 -25.70
C ARG A 244 2.32 -12.04 -25.28
N PRO A 245 1.34 -12.91 -24.97
CA PRO A 245 1.61 -14.30 -24.70
C PRO A 245 2.32 -14.96 -25.87
N MET A 246 3.42 -15.66 -25.59
CA MET A 246 4.10 -16.50 -26.57
C MET A 246 3.60 -17.92 -26.40
N TYR A 247 2.95 -18.44 -27.41
CA TYR A 247 2.56 -19.84 -27.50
C TYR A 247 3.59 -20.55 -28.36
N GLY A 248 3.99 -21.75 -27.98
CA GLY A 248 4.77 -22.61 -28.84
C GLY A 248 3.93 -23.03 -30.08
N ASP A 249 4.61 -23.56 -31.09
CA ASP A 249 3.92 -24.13 -32.22
C ASP A 249 2.95 -25.21 -31.75
N PRO A 250 1.68 -25.19 -32.22
CA PRO A 250 0.73 -26.21 -31.83
C PRO A 250 1.20 -27.57 -32.35
N PHE A 251 1.34 -28.51 -31.40
CA PHE A 251 1.65 -29.89 -31.76
C PHE A 251 0.37 -30.55 -32.24
N TYR A 252 0.33 -30.88 -33.53
CA TYR A 252 -0.78 -31.62 -34.13
C TYR A 252 -0.37 -33.07 -34.27
N LEU A 253 -1.13 -33.99 -33.66
CA LEU A 253 -1.02 -35.41 -33.98
C LEU A 253 -1.51 -35.65 -35.41
N THR A 254 -0.75 -36.38 -36.20
CA THR A 254 -1.22 -36.85 -37.47
C THR A 254 -2.39 -37.83 -37.24
N LEU A 255 -3.21 -38.05 -38.27
CA LEU A 255 -4.34 -39.00 -38.17
C LEU A 255 -3.88 -40.38 -37.74
N GLU A 256 -2.72 -40.83 -38.24
CA GLU A 256 -2.13 -42.15 -37.88
C GLU A 256 -1.67 -42.21 -36.41
N GLU A 257 -1.11 -41.14 -35.87
CA GLU A 257 -0.71 -41.07 -34.47
C GLU A 257 -1.92 -41.03 -33.54
N ARG A 258 -2.96 -40.27 -33.92
CA ARG A 258 -4.23 -40.25 -33.19
C ARG A 258 -4.87 -41.66 -33.12
N ASP A 259 -4.94 -42.34 -34.26
CA ASP A 259 -5.55 -43.66 -34.36
C ASP A 259 -4.75 -44.72 -33.57
N LYS A 260 -3.41 -44.61 -33.52
CA LYS A 260 -2.57 -45.43 -32.62
C LYS A 260 -2.88 -45.21 -31.13
N CYS A 261 -3.10 -43.97 -30.72
CA CYS A 261 -3.47 -43.67 -29.33
C CYS A 261 -4.85 -44.23 -28.95
N THR A 262 -5.78 -44.28 -29.90
CA THR A 262 -7.15 -44.80 -29.68
C THR A 262 -7.21 -46.35 -29.63
N MET A 263 -6.24 -47.01 -30.24
CA MET A 263 -6.19 -48.52 -30.24
C MET A 263 -5.49 -49.10 -29.02
N GLN A 264 -4.92 -48.26 -28.13
CA GLN A 264 -4.24 -48.70 -26.89
C GLN A 264 -5.11 -48.57 -25.63
N THR A 265 -6.36 -48.17 -25.76
CA THR A 265 -7.37 -48.10 -24.69
C THR A 265 -8.35 -49.26 -24.82
#